data_86bdc528558bc87975556497a4cb6e36
#
_entry.id   86bdc528558bc87975556497a4cb6e36
#
_cell.length_a   1.000
_cell.length_b   1.000
_cell.length_c   1.000
_cell.angle_alpha   90.00
_cell.angle_beta   90.00
_cell.angle_gamma   90.00
#
_symmetry.space_group_name_H-M   'P 1'
#
loop_
_entity.id
_entity.type
_entity.pdbx_description
1 polymer ?
#
loop_
_entity_poly.entity_id
_entity_poly.type
_entity_poly.pdbx_seq_one_letter_code
_entity_poly.pdbx_strand_id
1 'polypeptide(L)'
;MKKFTKTILASTLAATMLMTSGTGAFAATAVKPVPTVAAEAAKKPQAKKFESRLDEIIARGYILVGTPGDYKPFTYLNPKTNEFEGYDIDAMKEFAKSLGVEARFVQTSWPTLMDDLLANKFDIAVGGVTRNTDRQKKAHMSDPYIMFGKAPLIRAVDKDKYKSVADINKPEVRIGVNPGGTNEKFVREHLTKATVTVEQNNLDIPGLVASGKYDVMITDTLEALVYSKADSRLYAALTDNPFTKSEKAYMIHRGDTIFANYLDLWMDEMKLQGKFDELYNKWVK
;
A
#
# COMPACT_ATOMS: atom_id res chain seq x y z
N MET A 1 -43.88 -2.62 20.43
CA MET A 1 -44.63 -3.85 20.76
C MET A 1 -44.21 -4.98 19.83
N LYS A 2 -44.04 -6.16 20.39
CA LYS A 2 -43.72 -7.51 19.88
C LYS A 2 -42.23 -7.83 19.72
N LYS A 3 -41.70 -8.41 20.81
CA LYS A 3 -40.51 -9.26 20.91
C LYS A 3 -40.83 -10.63 20.27
N PHE A 4 -39.89 -11.18 19.49
CA PHE A 4 -39.91 -12.60 19.13
C PHE A 4 -38.65 -13.26 19.69
N THR A 5 -38.88 -14.06 20.72
CA THR A 5 -37.92 -15.00 21.32
C THR A 5 -38.02 -16.32 20.55
N LYS A 6 -36.88 -16.87 20.09
CA LYS A 6 -36.81 -18.26 19.56
C LYS A 6 -36.00 -19.13 20.53
N THR A 7 -36.71 -20.05 21.15
CA THR A 7 -36.24 -21.13 22.00
C THR A 7 -35.65 -22.24 21.13
N ILE A 8 -34.44 -22.70 21.48
CA ILE A 8 -33.85 -23.91 20.91
C ILE A 8 -34.06 -25.06 21.89
N LEU A 9 -34.73 -26.11 21.40
CA LEU A 9 -35.03 -27.35 22.10
C LEU A 9 -33.87 -28.34 21.88
N ALA A 10 -33.23 -28.77 22.95
CA ALA A 10 -32.25 -29.87 22.94
C ALA A 10 -32.96 -31.18 23.29
N SER A 11 -32.91 -32.14 22.40
CA SER A 11 -33.44 -33.50 22.62
C SER A 11 -32.29 -34.46 22.98
N THR A 12 -32.29 -34.90 24.21
CA THR A 12 -31.46 -36.01 24.72
C THR A 12 -32.21 -37.33 24.51
N LEU A 13 -31.60 -38.26 23.80
CA LEU A 13 -32.12 -39.63 23.65
C LEU A 13 -31.33 -40.56 24.56
N ALA A 14 -31.99 -41.05 25.61
CA ALA A 14 -31.48 -42.10 26.50
C ALA A 14 -31.95 -43.45 26.01
N ALA A 15 -31.01 -44.35 25.67
CA ALA A 15 -31.31 -45.73 25.36
C ALA A 15 -30.98 -46.61 26.55
N THR A 16 -32.04 -47.20 27.14
CA THR A 16 -31.98 -48.23 28.18
C THR A 16 -31.81 -49.61 27.54
N MET A 17 -30.76 -50.33 27.91
CA MET A 17 -30.61 -51.75 27.56
C MET A 17 -30.95 -52.63 28.76
N LEU A 18 -31.92 -53.53 28.54
CA LEU A 18 -32.29 -54.60 29.46
C LEU A 18 -31.22 -55.71 29.45
N MET A 19 -30.77 -56.12 30.64
CA MET A 19 -29.95 -57.34 30.79
C MET A 19 -30.85 -58.53 30.90
N THR A 20 -30.59 -59.55 30.04
CA THR A 20 -31.05 -60.93 30.26
C THR A 20 -29.85 -61.83 30.56
N SER A 21 -29.88 -62.49 31.71
CA SER A 21 -28.90 -63.43 32.20
C SER A 21 -29.10 -64.80 31.50
N GLY A 22 -28.08 -65.25 30.77
CA GLY A 22 -27.98 -66.61 30.24
C GLY A 22 -26.64 -67.22 30.65
N THR A 23 -26.66 -68.22 31.53
CA THR A 23 -25.50 -68.99 31.95
C THR A 23 -25.18 -70.04 30.88
N GLY A 24 -24.05 -69.91 30.20
CA GLY A 24 -23.48 -70.90 29.31
C GLY A 24 -21.97 -70.97 29.48
N ALA A 25 -21.47 -71.99 30.09
CA ALA A 25 -20.03 -72.23 30.25
C ALA A 25 -19.43 -72.68 28.92
N PHE A 26 -18.54 -71.90 28.36
CA PHE A 26 -17.66 -72.33 27.27
C PHE A 26 -16.20 -72.09 27.63
N ALA A 27 -15.38 -73.11 27.35
CA ALA A 27 -13.98 -73.19 27.64
C ALA A 27 -13.19 -72.09 26.93
N ALA A 28 -12.38 -71.35 27.69
CA ALA A 28 -11.50 -70.31 27.17
C ALA A 28 -10.29 -70.91 26.50
N THR A 29 -10.24 -70.81 25.18
CA THR A 29 -8.96 -70.95 24.40
C THR A 29 -8.22 -69.62 24.47
N ALA A 30 -7.04 -69.63 25.06
CA ALA A 30 -6.18 -68.45 25.18
C ALA A 30 -5.70 -68.00 23.80
N VAL A 31 -6.27 -66.87 23.31
CA VAL A 31 -5.75 -66.16 22.10
C VAL A 31 -4.64 -65.23 22.59
N LYS A 32 -3.42 -65.46 22.02
CA LYS A 32 -2.29 -64.56 22.25
C LYS A 32 -2.62 -63.15 21.72
N PRO A 33 -2.29 -62.07 22.46
CA PRO A 33 -2.55 -60.69 21.99
C PRO A 33 -1.69 -60.41 20.77
N VAL A 34 -2.33 -59.97 19.69
CA VAL A 34 -1.70 -59.37 18.50
C VAL A 34 -1.07 -58.05 18.94
N PRO A 35 0.20 -57.78 18.62
CA PRO A 35 0.81 -56.48 18.93
C PRO A 35 0.08 -55.39 18.18
N THR A 36 -0.54 -54.47 18.94
CA THR A 36 -1.14 -53.24 18.40
C THR A 36 0.00 -52.35 17.88
N VAL A 37 0.13 -52.24 16.57
CA VAL A 37 1.01 -51.24 15.95
C VAL A 37 0.43 -49.88 16.34
N ALA A 38 1.12 -49.19 17.25
CA ALA A 38 0.78 -47.80 17.58
C ALA A 38 0.90 -47.01 16.27
N ALA A 39 -0.23 -46.47 15.80
CA ALA A 39 -0.24 -45.55 14.69
C ALA A 39 0.59 -44.32 15.10
N GLU A 40 1.77 -44.23 14.50
CA GLU A 40 2.64 -43.06 14.64
C GLU A 40 1.86 -41.86 14.07
N ALA A 41 1.36 -41.03 15.00
CA ALA A 41 0.63 -39.81 14.64
C ALA A 41 1.54 -38.97 13.76
N ALA A 42 1.26 -38.90 12.46
CA ALA A 42 1.99 -38.08 11.51
C ALA A 42 2.00 -36.65 12.07
N LYS A 43 3.16 -36.19 12.53
CA LYS A 43 3.38 -34.79 12.96
C LYS A 43 2.96 -33.92 11.78
N LYS A 44 1.92 -33.10 11.96
CA LYS A 44 1.56 -32.04 11.02
C LYS A 44 2.83 -31.23 10.74
N PRO A 45 3.14 -30.94 9.45
CA PRO A 45 4.31 -30.13 9.14
C PRO A 45 4.23 -28.83 9.94
N GLN A 46 5.20 -28.58 10.81
CA GLN A 46 5.34 -27.30 11.47
C GLN A 46 5.59 -26.26 10.38
N ALA A 47 4.77 -25.21 10.31
CA ALA A 47 4.98 -24.10 9.42
C ALA A 47 6.41 -23.58 9.64
N LYS A 48 7.19 -23.51 8.57
CA LYS A 48 8.58 -23.03 8.62
C LYS A 48 8.56 -21.59 9.14
N LYS A 49 9.12 -21.34 10.31
CA LYS A 49 9.23 -20.00 10.88
C LYS A 49 10.41 -19.32 10.21
N PHE A 50 10.16 -18.27 9.43
CA PHE A 50 11.19 -17.45 8.83
C PHE A 50 11.70 -16.42 9.86
N GLU A 51 12.97 -16.04 9.78
CA GLU A 51 13.56 -15.02 10.63
C GLU A 51 13.23 -13.62 10.13
N SER A 52 13.03 -13.48 8.82
CA SER A 52 12.77 -12.22 8.13
C SER A 52 11.73 -12.38 7.03
N ARG A 53 11.06 -11.31 6.67
CA ARG A 53 10.23 -11.21 5.47
C ARG A 53 11.04 -11.47 4.20
N LEU A 54 12.31 -11.11 4.18
CA LEU A 54 13.24 -11.41 3.07
C LEU A 54 13.29 -12.90 2.78
N ASP A 55 13.52 -13.73 3.82
CA ASP A 55 13.58 -15.19 3.67
C ASP A 55 12.26 -15.78 3.20
N GLU A 56 11.14 -15.23 3.70
CA GLU A 56 9.81 -15.66 3.28
C GLU A 56 9.56 -15.32 1.80
N ILE A 57 9.92 -14.10 1.34
CA ILE A 57 9.79 -13.67 -0.06
C ILE A 57 10.60 -14.58 -0.97
N ILE A 58 11.86 -14.84 -0.65
CA ILE A 58 12.74 -15.71 -1.43
C ILE A 58 12.18 -17.14 -1.49
N ALA A 59 11.76 -17.68 -0.34
CA ALA A 59 11.24 -19.04 -0.27
C ALA A 59 9.94 -19.26 -1.03
N ARG A 60 9.06 -18.25 -1.10
CA ARG A 60 7.78 -18.34 -1.84
C ARG A 60 7.89 -17.93 -3.31
N GLY A 61 9.02 -17.32 -3.73
CA GLY A 61 9.31 -16.96 -5.12
C GLY A 61 8.62 -15.71 -5.66
N TYR A 62 8.03 -14.86 -4.80
CA TYR A 62 7.43 -13.60 -5.21
C TYR A 62 7.41 -12.58 -4.06
N ILE A 63 7.39 -11.29 -4.42
CA ILE A 63 7.15 -10.18 -3.50
C ILE A 63 5.80 -9.53 -3.79
N LEU A 64 5.01 -9.24 -2.74
CA LEU A 64 3.77 -8.48 -2.84
C LEU A 64 4.06 -6.98 -2.65
N VAL A 65 3.73 -6.19 -3.67
CA VAL A 65 3.99 -4.75 -3.71
C VAL A 65 2.67 -3.99 -3.67
N GLY A 66 2.38 -3.32 -2.54
CA GLY A 66 1.19 -2.50 -2.37
C GLY A 66 1.36 -1.11 -2.99
N THR A 67 0.41 -0.70 -3.84
CA THR A 67 0.45 0.60 -4.52
C THR A 67 -0.95 1.15 -4.83
N PRO A 68 -1.19 2.48 -4.72
CA PRO A 68 -2.51 3.05 -4.99
C PRO A 68 -2.91 3.03 -6.47
N GLY A 69 -1.95 3.22 -7.39
CA GLY A 69 -2.23 3.23 -8.84
C GLY A 69 -2.86 4.51 -9.38
N ASP A 70 -2.81 5.60 -8.65
CA ASP A 70 -3.46 6.87 -8.97
C ASP A 70 -2.53 8.10 -8.89
N TYR A 71 -1.22 7.89 -8.85
CA TYR A 71 -0.26 8.95 -8.56
C TYR A 71 0.92 8.97 -9.54
N LYS A 72 0.74 9.61 -10.69
CA LYS A 72 1.79 9.79 -11.70
C LYS A 72 2.88 10.74 -11.18
N PRO A 73 4.15 10.50 -11.52
CA PRO A 73 4.68 9.44 -12.38
C PRO A 73 5.01 8.13 -11.64
N PHE A 74 4.77 8.02 -10.34
CA PHE A 74 5.25 6.91 -9.50
C PHE A 74 4.44 5.62 -9.69
N THR A 75 3.12 5.75 -9.73
CA THR A 75 2.20 4.63 -9.89
C THR A 75 0.93 5.04 -10.65
N TYR A 76 0.55 4.23 -11.61
CA TYR A 76 -0.64 4.41 -12.42
C TYR A 76 -1.22 3.05 -12.80
N LEU A 77 -2.47 2.79 -12.44
CA LEU A 77 -3.18 1.63 -12.95
C LEU A 77 -3.81 2.00 -14.29
N ASN A 78 -3.26 1.43 -15.36
CA ASN A 78 -3.73 1.72 -16.71
C ASN A 78 -5.12 1.07 -16.95
N PRO A 79 -6.18 1.84 -17.16
CA PRO A 79 -7.54 1.30 -17.29
C PRO A 79 -7.75 0.47 -18.56
N LYS A 80 -6.83 0.56 -19.55
CA LYS A 80 -6.94 -0.20 -20.80
C LYS A 80 -6.31 -1.57 -20.71
N THR A 81 -5.18 -1.68 -19.99
CA THR A 81 -4.42 -2.93 -19.84
C THR A 81 -4.68 -3.62 -18.51
N ASN A 82 -5.20 -2.87 -17.53
CA ASN A 82 -5.32 -3.29 -16.12
C ASN A 82 -3.96 -3.62 -15.49
N GLU A 83 -2.89 -2.99 -15.96
CA GLU A 83 -1.54 -3.16 -15.46
C GLU A 83 -1.06 -1.90 -14.75
N PHE A 84 -0.22 -2.10 -13.71
CA PHE A 84 0.45 -0.98 -13.06
C PHE A 84 1.66 -0.53 -13.88
N GLU A 85 1.81 0.78 -14.00
CA GLU A 85 2.91 1.47 -14.68
C GLU A 85 3.45 2.59 -13.78
N GLY A 86 4.71 2.97 -13.97
CA GLY A 86 5.31 4.12 -13.29
C GLY A 86 6.71 3.86 -12.76
N TYR A 87 7.29 4.92 -12.25
CA TYR A 87 8.65 4.92 -11.69
C TYR A 87 8.84 3.83 -10.63
N ASP A 88 7.98 3.81 -9.61
CA ASP A 88 8.09 2.84 -8.52
C ASP A 88 7.72 1.43 -8.95
N ILE A 89 6.87 1.29 -9.96
CA ILE A 89 6.50 -0.01 -10.53
C ILE A 89 7.72 -0.66 -11.20
N ASP A 90 8.43 0.11 -12.01
CA ASP A 90 9.65 -0.39 -12.67
C ASP A 90 10.77 -0.62 -11.65
N ALA A 91 10.94 0.28 -10.66
CA ALA A 91 11.90 0.08 -9.59
C ALA A 91 11.63 -1.24 -8.82
N MET A 92 10.38 -1.56 -8.53
CA MET A 92 10.03 -2.82 -7.83
C MET A 92 10.19 -4.06 -8.70
N LYS A 93 10.08 -3.96 -10.01
CA LYS A 93 10.47 -5.06 -10.93
C LYS A 93 11.97 -5.33 -10.85
N GLU A 94 12.81 -4.29 -10.82
CA GLU A 94 14.26 -4.44 -10.62
C GLU A 94 14.59 -4.97 -9.21
N PHE A 95 13.86 -4.52 -8.17
CA PHE A 95 14.01 -5.06 -6.82
C PHE A 95 13.68 -6.56 -6.75
N ALA A 96 12.57 -6.98 -7.31
CA ALA A 96 12.19 -8.40 -7.37
C ALA A 96 13.22 -9.23 -8.14
N LYS A 97 13.77 -8.69 -9.23
CA LYS A 97 14.84 -9.32 -10.00
C LYS A 97 16.11 -9.51 -9.17
N SER A 98 16.50 -8.53 -8.32
CA SER A 98 17.65 -8.69 -7.43
C SER A 98 17.48 -9.82 -6.41
N LEU A 99 16.23 -10.09 -6.01
CA LEU A 99 15.84 -11.20 -5.14
C LEU A 99 15.69 -12.54 -5.87
N GLY A 100 15.72 -12.56 -7.21
CA GLY A 100 15.41 -13.74 -8.01
C GLY A 100 13.95 -14.19 -7.93
N VAL A 101 13.01 -13.27 -7.70
CA VAL A 101 11.58 -13.52 -7.51
C VAL A 101 10.70 -12.69 -8.45
N GLU A 102 9.40 -13.00 -8.48
CA GLU A 102 8.39 -12.25 -9.22
C GLU A 102 7.85 -11.05 -8.40
N ALA A 103 7.66 -9.87 -9.02
CA ALA A 103 6.91 -8.77 -8.43
C ALA A 103 5.42 -8.93 -8.71
N ARG A 104 4.59 -8.97 -7.66
CA ARG A 104 3.12 -9.01 -7.75
C ARG A 104 2.53 -7.76 -7.11
N PHE A 105 1.84 -6.96 -7.91
CA PHE A 105 1.28 -5.69 -7.46
C PHE A 105 -0.11 -5.90 -6.86
N VAL A 106 -0.34 -5.26 -5.70
CA VAL A 106 -1.60 -5.29 -4.95
C VAL A 106 -2.15 -3.87 -4.88
N GLN A 107 -3.36 -3.67 -5.42
CA GLN A 107 -4.01 -2.37 -5.34
C GLN A 107 -4.41 -2.05 -3.91
N THR A 108 -4.12 -0.84 -3.48
CA THR A 108 -4.54 -0.25 -2.21
C THR A 108 -5.01 1.19 -2.44
N SER A 109 -5.18 1.98 -1.40
CA SER A 109 -5.52 3.40 -1.48
C SER A 109 -4.70 4.21 -0.48
N TRP A 110 -4.57 5.52 -0.69
CA TRP A 110 -3.85 6.39 0.25
C TRP A 110 -4.38 6.32 1.69
N PRO A 111 -5.71 6.31 1.91
CA PRO A 111 -6.28 6.16 3.26
C PRO A 111 -5.93 4.85 3.94
N THR A 112 -5.83 3.74 3.18
CA THR A 112 -5.64 2.39 3.74
C THR A 112 -4.22 1.86 3.66
N LEU A 113 -3.31 2.53 2.93
CA LEU A 113 -1.95 2.07 2.63
C LEU A 113 -1.17 1.58 3.87
N MET A 114 -1.23 2.33 4.96
CA MET A 114 -0.55 1.97 6.21
C MET A 114 -1.20 0.75 6.86
N ASP A 115 -2.51 0.74 6.97
CA ASP A 115 -3.26 -0.34 7.63
C ASP A 115 -3.17 -1.64 6.81
N ASP A 116 -3.18 -1.54 5.49
CA ASP A 116 -3.01 -2.68 4.58
C ASP A 116 -1.60 -3.30 4.69
N LEU A 117 -0.55 -2.46 4.82
CA LEU A 117 0.80 -2.94 5.11
C LEU A 117 0.85 -3.66 6.46
N LEU A 118 0.33 -3.03 7.53
CA LEU A 118 0.35 -3.60 8.87
C LEU A 118 -0.50 -4.87 8.99
N ALA A 119 -1.51 -5.02 8.14
CA ALA A 119 -2.32 -6.23 8.01
C ALA A 119 -1.68 -7.32 7.13
N ASN A 120 -0.43 -7.14 6.68
CA ASN A 120 0.30 -8.06 5.80
C ASN A 120 -0.40 -8.35 4.45
N LYS A 121 -1.14 -7.40 3.89
CA LYS A 121 -1.71 -7.55 2.55
C LYS A 121 -0.64 -7.48 1.46
N PHE A 122 0.49 -6.87 1.77
CA PHE A 122 1.70 -6.81 0.93
C PHE A 122 2.95 -6.63 1.81
N ASP A 123 4.12 -6.84 1.21
CA ASP A 123 5.41 -6.81 1.91
C ASP A 123 6.01 -5.42 1.96
N ILE A 124 5.79 -4.65 0.90
CA ILE A 124 6.34 -3.31 0.70
C ILE A 124 5.27 -2.39 0.09
N ALA A 125 5.18 -1.17 0.58
CA ALA A 125 4.31 -0.13 0.05
C ALA A 125 5.12 0.88 -0.77
N VAL A 126 4.66 1.17 -1.98
CA VAL A 126 5.31 2.06 -2.95
C VAL A 126 4.30 2.98 -3.65
N GLY A 127 4.77 3.85 -4.53
CA GLY A 127 3.92 4.74 -5.33
C GLY A 127 4.10 6.20 -4.95
N GLY A 128 5.35 6.63 -4.70
CA GLY A 128 5.66 8.00 -4.32
C GLY A 128 5.33 8.28 -2.85
N VAL A 129 5.60 7.33 -1.95
CA VAL A 129 5.30 7.45 -0.53
C VAL A 129 6.21 8.49 0.12
N THR A 130 5.62 9.54 0.71
CA THR A 130 6.37 10.58 1.43
C THR A 130 7.00 10.01 2.70
N ARG A 131 8.32 10.16 2.84
CA ARG A 131 9.09 9.83 4.04
C ARG A 131 8.80 10.86 5.13
N ASN A 132 8.34 10.43 6.29
CA ASN A 132 8.11 11.29 7.43
C ASN A 132 8.09 10.51 8.75
N THR A 133 8.21 11.25 9.87
CA THR A 133 8.28 10.67 11.22
C THR A 133 6.97 10.01 11.67
N ASP A 134 5.81 10.46 11.18
CA ASP A 134 4.52 9.87 11.57
C ASP A 134 4.38 8.45 10.98
N ARG A 135 4.84 8.25 9.73
CA ARG A 135 4.93 6.91 9.11
C ARG A 135 6.00 6.05 9.76
N GLN A 136 7.18 6.64 10.06
CA GLN A 136 8.28 5.93 10.72
C GLN A 136 7.92 5.41 12.12
N LYS A 137 7.01 6.04 12.84
CA LYS A 137 6.50 5.52 14.13
C LYS A 137 5.77 4.19 13.98
N LYS A 138 5.12 3.95 12.84
CA LYS A 138 4.26 2.77 12.60
C LYS A 138 4.92 1.71 11.74
N ALA A 139 5.68 2.13 10.73
CA ALA A 139 6.36 1.29 9.77
C ALA A 139 7.84 1.72 9.65
N HIS A 140 8.65 0.97 8.92
CA HIS A 140 10.00 1.39 8.54
C HIS A 140 9.96 2.09 7.18
N MET A 141 10.56 3.27 7.10
CA MET A 141 10.77 4.00 5.85
C MET A 141 12.21 3.78 5.40
N SER A 142 12.40 3.31 4.16
CA SER A 142 13.72 3.12 3.56
C SER A 142 14.51 4.43 3.47
N ASP A 143 15.74 4.34 3.04
CA ASP A 143 16.48 5.50 2.55
C ASP A 143 15.71 6.21 1.42
N PRO A 144 15.90 7.53 1.26
CA PRO A 144 15.19 8.28 0.23
C PRO A 144 15.79 8.05 -1.17
N TYR A 145 14.93 8.14 -2.20
CA TYR A 145 15.37 8.04 -3.59
C TYR A 145 15.08 9.29 -4.42
N ILE A 146 14.15 10.16 -4.02
CA ILE A 146 13.80 11.42 -4.71
C ILE A 146 13.42 12.50 -3.70
N MET A 147 13.91 13.73 -3.94
CA MET A 147 13.47 14.94 -3.25
C MET A 147 12.34 15.61 -4.02
N PHE A 148 11.40 16.23 -3.29
CA PHE A 148 10.26 16.95 -3.83
C PHE A 148 9.72 17.95 -2.80
N GLY A 149 8.67 18.70 -3.17
CA GLY A 149 7.91 19.54 -2.24
C GLY A 149 6.47 19.72 -2.71
N LYS A 150 5.61 20.21 -1.83
CA LYS A 150 4.24 20.55 -2.18
C LYS A 150 4.23 21.77 -3.11
N ALA A 151 3.51 21.65 -4.22
CA ALA A 151 3.38 22.69 -5.23
C ALA A 151 1.95 22.72 -5.78
N PRO A 152 1.48 23.89 -6.22
CA PRO A 152 0.18 24.03 -6.85
C PRO A 152 0.26 23.66 -8.36
N LEU A 153 -0.65 22.84 -8.82
CA LEU A 153 -1.00 22.69 -10.23
C LEU A 153 -2.20 23.59 -10.49
N ILE A 154 -2.07 24.50 -11.44
CA ILE A 154 -3.06 25.56 -11.75
C ILE A 154 -3.30 25.65 -13.25
N ARG A 155 -4.28 26.42 -13.68
CA ARG A 155 -4.41 26.74 -15.10
C ARG A 155 -3.25 27.62 -15.59
N ALA A 156 -2.80 27.41 -16.81
CA ALA A 156 -1.73 28.21 -17.42
C ALA A 156 -2.08 29.72 -17.52
N VAL A 157 -3.35 30.05 -17.68
CA VAL A 157 -3.83 31.45 -17.69
C VAL A 157 -3.74 32.14 -16.31
N ASP A 158 -3.65 31.35 -15.24
CA ASP A 158 -3.54 31.85 -13.85
C ASP A 158 -2.09 31.84 -13.32
N LYS A 159 -1.08 31.64 -14.18
CA LYS A 159 0.34 31.48 -13.79
C LYS A 159 0.89 32.60 -12.90
N ASP A 160 0.35 33.80 -13.03
CA ASP A 160 0.77 34.97 -12.27
C ASP A 160 -0.07 35.25 -11.00
N LYS A 161 -1.12 34.44 -10.75
CA LYS A 161 -2.10 34.69 -9.70
C LYS A 161 -1.75 34.00 -8.38
N TYR A 162 -1.18 32.81 -8.41
CA TYR A 162 -0.96 31.97 -7.22
C TYR A 162 0.54 31.77 -6.97
N LYS A 163 1.15 32.74 -6.26
CA LYS A 163 2.60 32.79 -5.99
C LYS A 163 2.98 32.44 -4.55
N SER A 164 2.00 32.21 -3.70
CA SER A 164 2.21 31.90 -2.28
C SER A 164 1.04 31.14 -1.68
N VAL A 165 1.25 30.56 -0.49
CA VAL A 165 0.16 29.98 0.32
C VAL A 165 -0.93 31.03 0.59
N ALA A 166 -0.56 32.30 0.83
CA ALA A 166 -1.52 33.38 1.11
C ALA A 166 -2.41 33.71 -0.10
N ASP A 167 -1.90 33.57 -1.33
CA ASP A 167 -2.71 33.80 -2.53
C ASP A 167 -3.74 32.69 -2.76
N ILE A 168 -3.44 31.48 -2.31
CA ILE A 168 -4.30 30.31 -2.43
C ILE A 168 -5.28 30.20 -1.27
N ASN A 169 -4.86 30.61 -0.05
CA ASN A 169 -5.68 30.50 1.16
C ASN A 169 -6.73 31.62 1.27
N LYS A 170 -7.65 31.68 0.31
CA LYS A 170 -8.73 32.67 0.23
C LYS A 170 -10.07 31.98 0.02
N PRO A 171 -11.19 32.50 0.56
CA PRO A 171 -12.50 31.85 0.48
C PRO A 171 -12.99 31.57 -0.94
N GLU A 172 -12.62 32.42 -1.90
CA GLU A 172 -12.99 32.30 -3.30
C GLU A 172 -12.16 31.27 -4.08
N VAL A 173 -11.04 30.75 -3.51
CA VAL A 173 -10.18 29.76 -4.19
C VAL A 173 -10.70 28.35 -3.94
N ARG A 174 -11.00 27.64 -5.01
CA ARG A 174 -11.51 26.26 -5.01
C ARG A 174 -10.32 25.29 -5.21
N ILE A 175 -10.13 24.41 -4.24
CA ILE A 175 -9.02 23.45 -4.24
C ILE A 175 -9.58 22.03 -4.41
N GLY A 176 -9.04 21.29 -5.38
CA GLY A 176 -9.19 19.86 -5.48
C GLY A 176 -8.00 19.13 -4.84
N VAL A 177 -8.24 18.13 -4.02
CA VAL A 177 -7.19 17.31 -3.37
C VAL A 177 -7.63 15.86 -3.23
N ASN A 178 -6.68 14.92 -3.34
CA ASN A 178 -6.93 13.50 -3.13
C ASN A 178 -7.05 13.15 -1.63
N PRO A 179 -7.82 12.10 -1.25
CA PRO A 179 -8.03 11.73 0.14
C PRO A 179 -6.81 11.05 0.78
N GLY A 180 -6.66 11.21 2.11
CA GLY A 180 -5.87 10.34 2.99
C GLY A 180 -4.35 10.46 2.90
N GLY A 181 -3.83 11.32 2.02
CA GLY A 181 -2.39 11.51 1.84
C GLY A 181 -1.83 12.76 2.51
N THR A 182 -0.54 13.01 2.25
CA THR A 182 0.14 14.24 2.73
C THR A 182 -0.33 15.50 2.01
N ASN A 183 -0.97 15.39 0.84
CA ASN A 183 -1.57 16.51 0.13
C ASN A 183 -2.79 17.03 0.89
N GLU A 184 -3.72 16.15 1.26
CA GLU A 184 -4.89 16.51 2.06
C GLU A 184 -4.46 17.07 3.42
N LYS A 185 -3.49 16.44 4.11
CA LYS A 185 -2.95 16.95 5.37
C LYS A 185 -2.45 18.39 5.22
N PHE A 186 -1.63 18.67 4.21
CA PHE A 186 -1.11 20.02 3.94
C PHE A 186 -2.24 21.03 3.72
N VAL A 187 -3.23 20.69 2.90
CA VAL A 187 -4.37 21.57 2.60
C VAL A 187 -5.15 21.89 3.87
N ARG A 188 -5.45 20.90 4.70
CA ARG A 188 -6.20 21.09 5.95
C ARG A 188 -5.44 21.93 6.98
N GLU A 189 -4.11 21.81 7.03
CA GLU A 189 -3.27 22.54 7.98
C GLU A 189 -2.96 23.99 7.54
N HIS A 190 -2.82 24.24 6.23
CA HIS A 190 -2.29 25.51 5.72
C HIS A 190 -3.27 26.32 4.88
N LEU A 191 -4.33 25.71 4.33
CA LEU A 191 -5.28 26.35 3.42
C LEU A 191 -6.70 26.37 4.01
N THR A 192 -6.78 26.79 5.27
CA THR A 192 -7.99 26.71 6.10
C THR A 192 -9.13 27.65 5.69
N LYS A 193 -8.86 28.66 4.85
CA LYS A 193 -9.85 29.63 4.36
C LYS A 193 -10.40 29.26 2.98
N ALA A 194 -9.62 28.51 2.19
CA ALA A 194 -10.01 28.11 0.84
C ALA A 194 -11.16 27.11 0.84
N THR A 195 -11.90 27.06 -0.25
CA THR A 195 -12.95 26.06 -0.47
C THR A 195 -12.33 24.76 -0.96
N VAL A 196 -12.27 23.74 -0.09
CA VAL A 196 -11.61 22.47 -0.36
C VAL A 196 -12.61 21.36 -0.70
N THR A 197 -12.38 20.67 -1.81
CA THR A 197 -13.09 19.45 -2.20
C THR A 197 -12.13 18.28 -2.25
N VAL A 198 -12.48 17.19 -1.56
CA VAL A 198 -11.75 15.92 -1.62
C VAL A 198 -12.32 15.10 -2.77
N GLU A 199 -11.52 14.92 -3.83
CA GLU A 199 -11.86 14.07 -4.97
C GLU A 199 -11.33 12.66 -4.77
N GLN A 200 -12.22 11.66 -4.91
CA GLN A 200 -11.87 10.27 -4.65
C GLN A 200 -10.86 9.70 -5.65
N ASN A 201 -10.89 10.17 -6.89
CA ASN A 201 -9.95 9.77 -7.92
C ASN A 201 -8.94 10.90 -8.17
N ASN A 202 -7.70 10.72 -7.74
CA ASN A 202 -6.63 11.70 -7.93
C ASN A 202 -6.40 12.04 -9.41
N LEU A 203 -6.58 11.07 -10.31
CA LEU A 203 -6.35 11.23 -11.74
C LEU A 203 -7.32 12.20 -12.42
N ASP A 204 -8.49 12.47 -11.82
CA ASP A 204 -9.48 13.40 -12.37
C ASP A 204 -9.14 14.86 -12.05
N ILE A 205 -8.42 15.12 -10.95
CA ILE A 205 -8.21 16.48 -10.43
C ILE A 205 -7.52 17.39 -11.45
N PRO A 206 -6.45 16.98 -12.18
CA PRO A 206 -5.83 17.84 -13.19
C PRO A 206 -6.79 18.28 -14.29
N GLY A 207 -7.65 17.38 -14.78
CA GLY A 207 -8.69 17.70 -15.76
C GLY A 207 -9.73 18.68 -15.21
N LEU A 208 -10.08 18.57 -13.94
CA LEU A 208 -11.02 19.47 -13.25
C LEU A 208 -10.40 20.86 -13.01
N VAL A 209 -9.08 20.96 -12.80
CA VAL A 209 -8.36 22.23 -12.79
C VAL A 209 -8.35 22.83 -14.20
N ALA A 210 -7.99 22.06 -15.22
CA ALA A 210 -7.93 22.53 -16.61
C ALA A 210 -9.28 23.06 -17.11
N SER A 211 -10.40 22.47 -16.67
CA SER A 211 -11.77 22.89 -17.00
C SER A 211 -12.27 24.07 -16.16
N GLY A 212 -11.54 24.47 -15.10
CA GLY A 212 -11.95 25.55 -14.21
C GLY A 212 -12.96 25.16 -13.14
N LYS A 213 -13.25 23.87 -12.93
CA LYS A 213 -14.03 23.41 -11.76
C LYS A 213 -13.27 23.73 -10.46
N TYR A 214 -11.96 23.46 -10.44
CA TYR A 214 -11.05 23.91 -9.39
C TYR A 214 -10.08 24.96 -9.91
N ASP A 215 -9.60 25.78 -9.00
CA ASP A 215 -8.59 26.81 -9.31
C ASP A 215 -7.19 26.26 -9.10
N VAL A 216 -7.04 25.38 -8.10
CA VAL A 216 -5.77 24.81 -7.67
C VAL A 216 -5.93 23.33 -7.31
N MET A 217 -4.97 22.50 -7.72
CA MET A 217 -4.69 21.22 -7.10
C MET A 217 -3.41 21.35 -6.29
N ILE A 218 -3.44 21.02 -5.00
CA ILE A 218 -2.21 20.87 -4.22
C ILE A 218 -1.70 19.44 -4.37
N THR A 219 -0.49 19.35 -4.93
CA THR A 219 0.20 18.08 -5.14
C THR A 219 1.70 18.22 -4.92
N ASP A 220 2.50 17.25 -5.37
CA ASP A 220 3.95 17.32 -5.33
C ASP A 220 4.52 17.86 -6.65
N THR A 221 5.68 18.51 -6.58
CA THR A 221 6.35 19.14 -7.74
C THR A 221 6.44 18.20 -8.95
N LEU A 222 6.76 16.91 -8.74
CA LEU A 222 6.94 15.96 -9.85
C LEU A 222 5.61 15.60 -10.52
N GLU A 223 4.55 15.41 -9.75
CA GLU A 223 3.22 15.17 -10.32
C GLU A 223 2.71 16.38 -11.08
N ALA A 224 2.87 17.58 -10.51
CA ALA A 224 2.48 18.82 -11.17
C ALA A 224 3.21 19.02 -12.51
N LEU A 225 4.52 18.74 -12.56
CA LEU A 225 5.32 18.81 -13.79
C LEU A 225 4.84 17.83 -14.86
N VAL A 226 4.56 16.58 -14.50
CA VAL A 226 4.06 15.58 -15.45
C VAL A 226 2.73 15.99 -16.05
N TYR A 227 1.80 16.48 -15.25
CA TYR A 227 0.49 16.92 -15.76
C TYR A 227 0.59 18.20 -16.61
N SER A 228 1.43 19.18 -16.22
CA SER A 228 1.60 20.41 -17.02
C SER A 228 2.29 20.16 -18.34
N LYS A 229 3.14 19.11 -18.45
CA LYS A 229 3.73 18.69 -19.74
C LYS A 229 2.70 17.99 -20.65
N ALA A 230 1.80 17.21 -20.04
CA ALA A 230 0.80 16.45 -20.77
C ALA A 230 -0.38 17.32 -21.26
N ASP A 231 -0.68 18.43 -20.58
CA ASP A 231 -1.79 19.33 -20.89
C ASP A 231 -1.36 20.79 -20.79
N SER A 232 -1.23 21.46 -21.94
CA SER A 232 -0.79 22.87 -22.05
C SER A 232 -1.73 23.89 -21.37
N ARG A 233 -2.95 23.49 -20.98
CA ARG A 233 -3.87 24.31 -20.20
C ARG A 233 -3.46 24.40 -18.72
N LEU A 234 -2.54 23.53 -18.29
CA LEU A 234 -2.05 23.43 -16.92
C LEU A 234 -0.64 24.05 -16.79
N TYR A 235 -0.36 24.51 -15.58
CA TYR A 235 0.94 25.05 -15.20
C TYR A 235 1.33 24.55 -13.80
N ALA A 236 2.52 23.95 -13.71
CA ALA A 236 3.13 23.54 -12.44
C ALA A 236 3.80 24.77 -11.80
N ALA A 237 3.14 25.39 -10.86
CA ALA A 237 3.65 26.61 -10.23
C ALA A 237 4.57 26.27 -9.04
N LEU A 238 5.52 27.16 -8.75
CA LEU A 238 6.41 27.10 -7.58
C LEU A 238 7.25 25.80 -7.48
N THR A 239 7.56 25.15 -8.59
CA THR A 239 8.33 23.90 -8.57
C THR A 239 9.77 24.09 -8.12
N ASP A 240 10.38 25.27 -8.37
CA ASP A 240 11.73 25.61 -7.92
C ASP A 240 11.79 26.08 -6.47
N ASN A 241 10.65 26.57 -5.95
CA ASN A 241 10.51 27.01 -4.56
C ASN A 241 9.19 26.48 -3.96
N PRO A 242 9.05 25.17 -3.76
CA PRO A 242 7.82 24.55 -3.28
C PRO A 242 7.52 24.91 -1.82
N PHE A 243 6.26 24.74 -1.42
CA PHE A 243 5.79 25.05 -0.06
C PHE A 243 6.45 24.21 1.02
N THR A 244 6.95 23.02 0.67
CA THR A 244 7.64 22.10 1.59
C THR A 244 8.86 21.50 0.92
N LYS A 245 9.75 20.91 1.74
CA LYS A 245 10.83 20.03 1.27
C LYS A 245 10.65 18.66 1.91
N SER A 246 10.59 17.63 1.11
CA SER A 246 10.30 16.25 1.54
C SER A 246 11.01 15.25 0.63
N GLU A 247 10.99 13.99 1.03
CA GLU A 247 11.62 12.89 0.32
C GLU A 247 10.62 11.76 0.06
N LYS A 248 10.81 11.02 -1.02
CA LYS A 248 10.12 9.76 -1.29
C LYS A 248 10.96 8.59 -0.82
N ALA A 249 10.29 7.58 -0.24
CA ALA A 249 10.90 6.36 0.22
C ALA A 249 9.90 5.20 0.10
N TYR A 250 10.39 3.97 0.20
CA TYR A 250 9.57 2.79 0.32
C TYR A 250 9.21 2.51 1.79
N MET A 251 8.10 1.81 2.00
CA MET A 251 7.62 1.55 3.36
C MET A 251 7.42 0.05 3.57
N ILE A 252 8.04 -0.50 4.61
CA ILE A 252 7.97 -1.91 5.00
C ILE A 252 7.59 -2.05 6.48
N HIS A 253 7.33 -3.28 6.93
CA HIS A 253 7.09 -3.54 8.34
C HIS A 253 8.26 -3.10 9.21
N ARG A 254 7.94 -2.52 10.37
CA ARG A 254 8.94 -2.13 11.36
C ARG A 254 9.47 -3.36 12.10
N GLY A 255 10.78 -3.36 12.39
CA GLY A 255 11.45 -4.37 13.21
C GLY A 255 12.11 -5.50 12.42
N ASP A 256 11.89 -5.59 11.12
CA ASP A 256 12.62 -6.49 10.23
C ASP A 256 13.88 -5.81 9.69
N THR A 257 14.95 -5.86 10.48
CA THR A 257 16.23 -5.24 10.12
C THR A 257 16.93 -5.95 8.96
N ILE A 258 16.71 -7.26 8.79
CA ILE A 258 17.29 -8.02 7.68
C ILE A 258 16.70 -7.54 6.35
N PHE A 259 15.38 -7.45 6.26
CA PHE A 259 14.72 -6.96 5.05
C PHE A 259 15.02 -5.48 4.80
N ALA A 260 15.03 -4.63 5.85
CA ALA A 260 15.37 -3.22 5.74
C ALA A 260 16.79 -3.01 5.20
N ASN A 261 17.79 -3.69 5.77
CA ASN A 261 19.18 -3.58 5.31
C ASN A 261 19.37 -4.06 3.86
N TYR A 262 18.65 -5.11 3.45
CA TYR A 262 18.70 -5.56 2.06
C TYR A 262 18.10 -4.51 1.11
N LEU A 263 16.96 -3.94 1.48
CA LEU A 263 16.29 -2.89 0.70
C LEU A 263 17.21 -1.67 0.54
N ASP A 264 17.79 -1.17 1.63
CA ASP A 264 18.65 0.02 1.59
C ASP A 264 19.96 -0.25 0.82
N LEU A 265 20.58 -1.44 0.95
CA LEU A 265 21.74 -1.82 0.14
C LEU A 265 21.39 -1.88 -1.36
N TRP A 266 20.26 -2.49 -1.73
CA TRP A 266 19.79 -2.50 -3.12
C TRP A 266 19.57 -1.08 -3.65
N MET A 267 18.99 -0.19 -2.84
CA MET A 267 18.79 1.21 -3.23
C MET A 267 20.12 1.94 -3.46
N ASP A 268 21.14 1.65 -2.66
CA ASP A 268 22.47 2.22 -2.86
C ASP A 268 23.13 1.69 -4.15
N GLU A 269 22.98 0.40 -4.46
CA GLU A 269 23.43 -0.16 -5.74
C GLU A 269 22.71 0.50 -6.92
N MET A 270 21.39 0.69 -6.84
CA MET A 270 20.59 1.39 -7.86
C MET A 270 21.09 2.84 -8.09
N LYS A 271 21.43 3.57 -7.02
CA LYS A 271 22.03 4.92 -7.10
C LYS A 271 23.38 4.87 -7.75
N LEU A 272 24.30 4.01 -7.29
CA LEU A 272 25.66 3.88 -7.79
C LEU A 272 25.71 3.49 -9.26
N GLN A 273 24.76 2.69 -9.73
CA GLN A 273 24.64 2.26 -11.12
C GLN A 273 23.86 3.24 -12.01
N GLY A 274 23.37 4.37 -11.47
CA GLY A 274 22.57 5.35 -12.20
C GLY A 274 21.18 4.86 -12.61
N LYS A 275 20.69 3.75 -12.05
CA LYS A 275 19.39 3.16 -12.39
C LYS A 275 18.21 4.04 -11.99
N PHE A 276 18.28 4.71 -10.85
CA PHE A 276 17.27 5.69 -10.47
C PHE A 276 17.23 6.88 -11.42
N ASP A 277 18.36 7.31 -11.96
CA ASP A 277 18.42 8.37 -12.99
C ASP A 277 17.80 7.91 -14.31
N GLU A 278 18.02 6.65 -14.73
CA GLU A 278 17.35 6.06 -15.90
C GLU A 278 15.83 6.08 -15.73
N LEU A 279 15.32 5.65 -14.55
CA LEU A 279 13.90 5.69 -14.24
C LEU A 279 13.34 7.12 -14.18
N TYR A 280 14.11 8.06 -13.62
CA TYR A 280 13.73 9.47 -13.59
C TYR A 280 13.60 10.04 -15.00
N ASN A 281 14.58 9.76 -15.87
CA ASN A 281 14.54 10.21 -17.27
C ASN A 281 13.35 9.59 -18.03
N LYS A 282 13.00 8.34 -17.75
CA LYS A 282 11.87 7.64 -18.39
C LYS A 282 10.52 8.20 -17.99
N TRP A 283 10.32 8.51 -16.70
CA TRP A 283 8.99 8.77 -16.15
C TRP A 283 8.71 10.23 -15.81
N VAL A 284 9.74 11.05 -15.57
CA VAL A 284 9.60 12.44 -15.12
C VAL A 284 10.00 13.43 -16.21
N LYS A 285 11.07 13.17 -16.99
CA LYS A 285 11.51 14.03 -18.11
C LYS A 285 10.77 13.74 -19.39
#